data_6c543ab0bec6ec17649f06987c76a16c
#
_entry.id   6c543ab0bec6ec17649f06987c76a16c
#
_cell.length_a   1.000
_cell.length_b   1.000
_cell.length_c   1.000
_cell.angle_alpha   90.00
_cell.angle_beta   90.00
_cell.angle_gamma   90.00
#
_symmetry.space_group_name_H-M   'P 1'
#
loop_
_entity.id
_entity.type
_entity.pdbx_description
1 polymer ?
#
loop_
_entity_poly.entity_id
_entity_poly.type
_entity_poly.pdbx_seq_one_letter_code
_entity_poly.pdbx_strand_id
1 'polypeptide(L)'
;YTARAVWPSGTALYDKGYDSKPVTFEVTTGALAVTANKDTVVRGNGFTVTVTGESEKLYNVTITNTGANLPTIPTGQVGVTNVSGSSATVKTTAGGTRSVQFDTVTSTKAATYTIKVEKVGETTINDEVKVKVEEGSVTITSSGTGTYYIGEEITFSGTCTDNKTVHLFMTGPNLNANGVNPEDLTNTYVTKRVEADDTWSYK
;
A
#
# COMPACT_ATOMS: atom_id res chain seq x y z
N TYR A 1 -1.91 4.73 -38.18
CA TYR A 1 -0.59 4.68 -38.82
C TYR A 1 -0.42 3.35 -39.53
N THR A 2 0.39 3.37 -40.62
CA THR A 2 0.69 2.15 -41.38
C THR A 2 2.20 2.06 -41.55
N ALA A 3 2.77 0.93 -41.19
CA ALA A 3 4.17 0.59 -41.47
C ALA A 3 4.27 -0.42 -42.59
N ARG A 4 5.27 -0.26 -43.42
CA ARG A 4 5.57 -1.16 -44.53
C ARG A 4 7.08 -1.26 -44.69
N ALA A 5 7.59 -2.44 -44.90
CA ALA A 5 8.97 -2.64 -45.31
C ALA A 5 9.02 -2.66 -46.84
N VAL A 6 9.89 -1.87 -47.41
CA VAL A 6 10.11 -1.81 -48.87
C VAL A 6 11.51 -2.29 -49.19
N TRP A 7 11.67 -2.99 -50.29
CA TRP A 7 12.99 -3.35 -50.78
C TRP A 7 13.67 -2.08 -51.31
N PRO A 8 14.95 -1.78 -50.93
CA PRO A 8 15.58 -0.58 -51.38
C PRO A 8 15.67 -0.55 -52.94
N SER A 9 14.98 0.44 -53.53
CA SER A 9 15.06 0.71 -54.95
C SER A 9 16.38 1.40 -55.31
N GLY A 10 17.04 1.01 -56.39
CA GLY A 10 18.21 1.72 -56.93
C GLY A 10 19.50 0.95 -56.99
N THR A 11 19.55 -0.31 -56.56
CA THR A 11 20.65 -1.23 -56.88
C THR A 11 20.10 -2.41 -57.65
N ALA A 12 20.37 -2.45 -58.91
CA ALA A 12 19.84 -3.45 -59.87
C ALA A 12 20.08 -4.94 -59.50
N LEU A 13 20.87 -5.18 -58.49
CA LEU A 13 21.18 -6.54 -57.97
C LEU A 13 20.23 -7.00 -56.86
N TYR A 14 19.49 -6.09 -56.22
CA TYR A 14 18.71 -6.42 -55.04
C TYR A 14 17.21 -6.01 -55.08
N ASP A 15 16.83 -5.21 -56.10
CA ASP A 15 15.42 -4.86 -56.33
C ASP A 15 14.71 -6.07 -56.96
N LYS A 16 14.04 -6.85 -56.12
CA LYS A 16 13.24 -8.00 -56.55
C LYS A 16 11.75 -7.70 -56.60
N GLY A 17 11.36 -6.42 -56.38
CA GLY A 17 9.97 -5.99 -56.44
C GLY A 17 9.09 -6.54 -55.31
N TYR A 18 9.71 -6.99 -54.21
CA TYR A 18 8.97 -7.51 -53.06
C TYR A 18 8.87 -6.47 -51.95
N ASP A 19 7.69 -5.97 -51.77
CA ASP A 19 7.34 -5.16 -50.60
C ASP A 19 6.54 -6.01 -49.61
N SER A 20 6.69 -5.72 -48.33
CA SER A 20 5.83 -6.34 -47.34
C SER A 20 4.38 -5.88 -47.49
N LYS A 21 3.43 -6.70 -47.02
CA LYS A 21 2.07 -6.19 -46.78
C LYS A 21 2.14 -5.09 -45.74
N PRO A 22 1.32 -4.06 -45.85
CA PRO A 22 1.25 -3.00 -44.83
C PRO A 22 0.70 -3.58 -43.55
N VAL A 23 1.27 -3.15 -42.39
CA VAL A 23 0.76 -3.40 -41.06
C VAL A 23 0.19 -2.09 -40.55
N THR A 24 -1.09 -2.08 -40.20
CA THR A 24 -1.76 -0.93 -39.62
C THR A 24 -1.67 -1.01 -38.12
N PHE A 25 -1.34 0.09 -37.46
CA PHE A 25 -1.36 0.22 -36.02
C PHE A 25 -1.95 1.60 -35.64
N GLU A 26 -2.62 1.63 -34.50
CA GLU A 26 -3.18 2.83 -33.94
C GLU A 26 -2.25 3.34 -32.84
N VAL A 27 -1.99 4.64 -32.84
CA VAL A 27 -1.33 5.32 -31.72
C VAL A 27 -2.41 6.12 -31.02
N THR A 28 -2.79 5.65 -29.84
CA THR A 28 -3.73 6.35 -28.97
C THR A 28 -2.98 7.10 -27.90
N THR A 29 -3.47 8.27 -27.51
CA THR A 29 -3.04 8.93 -26.27
C THR A 29 -3.67 8.15 -25.12
N GLY A 30 -2.87 7.45 -24.34
CA GLY A 30 -3.35 6.77 -23.13
C GLY A 30 -3.97 7.80 -22.18
N ALA A 31 -5.23 7.62 -21.83
CA ALA A 31 -5.84 8.41 -20.77
C ALA A 31 -5.04 8.20 -19.47
N LEU A 32 -4.80 9.29 -18.72
CA LEU A 32 -4.22 9.16 -17.38
C LEU A 32 -5.21 8.40 -16.49
N ALA A 33 -4.72 7.37 -15.84
CA ALA A 33 -5.47 6.60 -14.86
C ALA A 33 -4.59 6.32 -13.64
N VAL A 34 -5.20 6.35 -12.45
CA VAL A 34 -4.55 6.04 -11.19
C VAL A 34 -5.34 4.99 -10.43
N THR A 35 -4.64 3.96 -9.93
CA THR A 35 -5.25 2.88 -9.16
C THR A 35 -4.44 2.59 -7.91
N ALA A 36 -5.09 2.12 -6.85
CA ALA A 36 -4.43 1.65 -5.65
C ALA A 36 -4.53 0.12 -5.56
N ASN A 37 -3.52 -0.51 -4.99
CA ASN A 37 -3.53 -1.96 -4.75
C ASN A 37 -4.43 -2.36 -3.57
N LYS A 38 -4.86 -1.38 -2.75
CA LYS A 38 -5.74 -1.57 -1.60
C LYS A 38 -6.67 -0.36 -1.46
N ASP A 39 -7.94 -0.61 -1.21
CA ASP A 39 -8.91 0.45 -0.89
C ASP A 39 -8.84 0.87 0.57
N THR A 40 -8.38 -0.05 1.43
CA THR A 40 -8.23 0.16 2.88
C THR A 40 -6.90 -0.41 3.36
N VAL A 41 -6.23 0.31 4.26
CA VAL A 41 -4.98 -0.10 4.90
C VAL A 41 -5.00 0.27 6.38
N VAL A 42 -4.52 -0.61 7.24
CA VAL A 42 -4.30 -0.30 8.66
C VAL A 42 -3.04 0.57 8.78
N ARG A 43 -3.09 1.63 9.60
CA ARG A 43 -1.93 2.50 9.85
C ARG A 43 -0.72 1.67 10.33
N GLY A 44 0.49 2.11 9.98
CA GLY A 44 1.71 1.33 10.16
C GLY A 44 2.04 0.42 8.98
N ASN A 45 1.11 0.21 8.04
CA ASN A 45 1.32 -0.54 6.81
C ASN A 45 1.36 0.38 5.59
N GLY A 46 1.99 -0.11 4.52
CA GLY A 46 2.07 0.61 3.25
C GLY A 46 1.00 0.19 2.23
N PHE A 47 0.83 1.03 1.23
CA PHE A 47 0.04 0.74 0.03
C PHE A 47 0.76 1.26 -1.21
N THR A 48 0.38 0.76 -2.38
CA THR A 48 0.99 1.15 -3.65
C THR A 48 -0.06 1.76 -4.57
N VAL A 49 0.30 2.87 -5.20
CA VAL A 49 -0.50 3.53 -6.22
C VAL A 49 0.17 3.34 -7.57
N THR A 50 -0.56 2.89 -8.57
CA THR A 50 -0.06 2.72 -9.94
C THR A 50 -0.61 3.83 -10.82
N VAL A 51 0.30 4.58 -11.41
CA VAL A 51 0.03 5.61 -12.42
C VAL A 51 0.13 4.95 -13.79
N THR A 52 -0.91 5.11 -14.61
CA THR A 52 -0.94 4.69 -16.02
C THR A 52 -1.18 5.94 -16.87
N GLY A 53 -0.32 6.19 -17.84
CA GLY A 53 -0.39 7.37 -18.69
C GLY A 53 0.51 7.23 -19.92
N GLU A 54 0.91 8.34 -20.50
CA GLU A 54 1.81 8.34 -21.65
C GLU A 54 3.19 7.77 -21.29
N SER A 55 3.84 7.13 -22.24
CA SER A 55 5.20 6.56 -22.13
C SER A 55 6.24 7.64 -21.83
N GLU A 56 7.13 7.37 -20.86
CA GLU A 56 8.29 8.22 -20.52
C GLU A 56 7.94 9.67 -20.11
N LYS A 57 6.70 9.92 -19.63
CA LYS A 57 6.24 11.24 -19.19
C LYS A 57 6.32 11.41 -17.68
N LEU A 58 6.34 12.67 -17.27
CA LEU A 58 6.39 13.07 -15.86
C LEU A 58 5.00 13.42 -15.35
N TYR A 59 4.69 12.94 -14.16
CA TYR A 59 3.45 13.18 -13.42
C TYR A 59 3.78 13.60 -11.99
N ASN A 60 3.04 14.56 -11.46
CA ASN A 60 3.07 14.90 -10.05
C ASN A 60 2.05 14.03 -9.32
N VAL A 61 2.48 13.37 -8.28
CA VAL A 61 1.64 12.56 -7.38
C VAL A 61 1.60 13.27 -6.04
N THR A 62 0.41 13.57 -5.54
CA THR A 62 0.25 14.35 -4.30
C THR A 62 -0.98 13.86 -3.52
N ILE A 63 -0.85 13.75 -2.19
CA ILE A 63 -2.01 13.62 -1.31
C ILE A 63 -2.62 15.00 -1.13
N THR A 64 -3.89 15.15 -1.47
CA THR A 64 -4.61 16.43 -1.41
C THR A 64 -5.14 16.78 -0.02
N ASN A 65 -5.19 15.80 0.88
CA ASN A 65 -5.56 16.01 2.28
C ASN A 65 -4.56 16.93 2.98
N THR A 66 -5.06 17.75 3.90
CA THR A 66 -4.23 18.63 4.74
C THR A 66 -4.18 18.12 6.16
N GLY A 67 -3.10 18.40 6.87
CA GLY A 67 -2.92 18.03 8.27
C GLY A 67 -1.54 17.44 8.55
N ALA A 68 -1.34 17.02 9.80
CA ALA A 68 -0.13 16.33 10.22
C ALA A 68 -0.25 14.81 10.01
N ASN A 69 0.91 14.15 9.93
CA ASN A 69 1.02 12.68 9.86
C ASN A 69 0.27 12.05 8.68
N LEU A 70 0.36 12.67 7.52
CA LEU A 70 -0.13 12.10 6.26
C LEU A 70 0.71 10.86 5.88
N PRO A 71 0.19 9.94 5.06
CA PRO A 71 1.00 8.93 4.40
C PRO A 71 2.15 9.60 3.63
N THR A 72 3.32 8.99 3.63
CA THR A 72 4.54 9.55 3.02
C THR A 72 5.04 8.66 1.90
N ILE A 73 5.72 9.28 0.94
CA ILE A 73 6.39 8.57 -0.15
C ILE A 73 7.85 8.34 0.28
N PRO A 74 8.31 7.09 0.47
CA PRO A 74 9.71 6.81 0.77
C PRO A 74 10.61 7.21 -0.41
N THR A 75 11.80 7.73 -0.09
CA THR A 75 12.82 8.10 -1.08
C THR A 75 13.49 6.86 -1.68
N GLY A 76 14.15 7.02 -2.83
CA GLY A 76 14.92 5.95 -3.47
C GLY A 76 14.11 5.00 -4.34
N GLN A 77 12.83 5.25 -4.57
CA GLN A 77 12.03 4.47 -5.51
C GLN A 77 12.43 4.76 -6.96
N VAL A 78 12.51 3.73 -7.79
CA VAL A 78 12.89 3.86 -9.20
C VAL A 78 11.88 4.71 -9.98
N GLY A 79 12.35 5.77 -10.63
CA GLY A 79 11.52 6.68 -11.40
C GLY A 79 10.63 7.60 -10.57
N VAL A 80 10.89 7.72 -9.27
CA VAL A 80 10.27 8.68 -8.36
C VAL A 80 11.32 9.67 -7.90
N THR A 81 11.08 10.95 -8.12
CA THR A 81 12.01 12.06 -7.84
C THR A 81 11.28 13.19 -7.11
N ASN A 82 12.02 14.19 -6.64
CA ASN A 82 11.47 15.37 -5.95
C ASN A 82 10.50 14.99 -4.81
N VAL A 83 10.86 13.95 -4.06
CA VAL A 83 10.02 13.47 -2.96
C VAL A 83 10.02 14.53 -1.84
N SER A 84 8.83 14.97 -1.46
CA SER A 84 8.60 15.90 -0.36
C SER A 84 7.40 15.43 0.47
N GLY A 85 7.67 14.57 1.44
CA GLY A 85 6.62 14.00 2.30
C GLY A 85 5.59 13.20 1.50
N SER A 86 4.41 13.79 1.30
CA SER A 86 3.26 13.17 0.61
C SER A 86 3.18 13.52 -0.88
N SER A 87 4.23 14.11 -1.46
CA SER A 87 4.27 14.47 -2.87
C SER A 87 5.57 14.03 -3.54
N ALA A 88 5.51 13.73 -4.84
CA ALA A 88 6.66 13.38 -5.66
C ALA A 88 6.39 13.62 -7.15
N THR A 89 7.46 13.69 -7.94
CA THR A 89 7.40 13.60 -9.39
C THR A 89 7.73 12.20 -9.84
N VAL A 90 6.90 11.63 -10.68
CA VAL A 90 6.95 10.23 -11.12
C VAL A 90 7.12 10.16 -12.63
N LYS A 91 8.09 9.39 -13.10
CA LYS A 91 8.31 9.13 -14.53
C LYS A 91 7.75 7.76 -14.89
N THR A 92 6.81 7.69 -15.82
CA THR A 92 6.30 6.43 -16.36
C THR A 92 7.38 5.68 -17.13
N THR A 93 7.23 4.37 -17.25
CA THR A 93 8.09 3.50 -18.07
C THR A 93 7.77 3.67 -19.56
N ALA A 94 8.54 2.99 -20.43
CA ALA A 94 8.20 2.84 -21.84
C ALA A 94 6.81 2.20 -22.06
N GLY A 95 6.33 1.38 -21.11
CA GLY A 95 4.97 0.83 -21.11
C GLY A 95 3.90 1.78 -20.55
N GLY A 96 4.24 3.03 -20.23
CA GLY A 96 3.28 4.03 -19.75
C GLY A 96 2.83 3.83 -18.29
N THR A 97 3.49 2.99 -17.49
CA THR A 97 3.08 2.71 -16.11
C THR A 97 4.19 2.99 -15.10
N ARG A 98 3.82 3.34 -13.87
CA ARG A 98 4.73 3.42 -12.73
C ARG A 98 3.98 3.22 -11.43
N SER A 99 4.51 2.36 -10.56
CA SER A 99 4.00 2.17 -9.20
C SER A 99 4.79 3.04 -8.21
N VAL A 100 4.08 3.61 -7.26
CA VAL A 100 4.60 4.45 -6.18
C VAL A 100 4.14 3.87 -4.85
N GLN A 101 5.09 3.55 -3.99
CA GLN A 101 4.84 3.11 -2.63
C GLN A 101 4.53 4.31 -1.73
N PHE A 102 3.51 4.16 -0.90
CA PHE A 102 3.20 5.05 0.22
C PHE A 102 3.32 4.27 1.52
N ASP A 103 3.90 4.88 2.53
CA ASP A 103 4.02 4.33 3.87
C ASP A 103 3.15 5.11 4.85
N THR A 104 2.54 4.40 5.77
CA THR A 104 1.87 4.98 6.92
C THR A 104 2.62 4.59 8.20
N VAL A 105 2.50 5.41 9.23
CA VAL A 105 3.05 5.15 10.56
C VAL A 105 1.92 5.03 11.58
N THR A 106 2.20 4.54 12.76
CA THR A 106 1.19 4.38 13.84
C THR A 106 0.53 5.69 14.24
N SER A 107 1.17 6.83 14.01
CA SER A 107 0.61 8.16 14.22
C SER A 107 -0.13 8.73 13.00
N THR A 108 -0.16 8.03 11.86
CA THR A 108 -0.95 8.46 10.70
C THR A 108 -2.43 8.49 11.08
N LYS A 109 -3.09 9.61 10.80
CA LYS A 109 -4.49 9.79 11.16
C LYS A 109 -5.37 8.84 10.36
N ALA A 110 -6.31 8.17 11.03
CA ALA A 110 -7.33 7.39 10.35
C ALA A 110 -8.26 8.32 9.56
N ALA A 111 -8.22 8.20 8.25
CA ALA A 111 -8.99 9.04 7.32
C ALA A 111 -8.96 8.42 5.91
N THR A 112 -9.84 8.90 5.04
CA THR A 112 -9.72 8.64 3.60
C THR A 112 -8.79 9.67 2.97
N TYR A 113 -7.72 9.19 2.35
CA TYR A 113 -6.75 10.01 1.65
C TYR A 113 -7.02 9.98 0.16
N THR A 114 -7.01 11.15 -0.47
CA THR A 114 -7.13 11.30 -1.91
C THR A 114 -5.75 11.54 -2.50
N ILE A 115 -5.31 10.63 -3.33
CA ILE A 115 -4.05 10.70 -4.07
C ILE A 115 -4.39 11.21 -5.47
N LYS A 116 -3.97 12.44 -5.77
CA LYS A 116 -4.15 13.07 -7.07
C LYS A 116 -2.88 12.94 -7.90
N VAL A 117 -3.05 12.62 -9.16
CA VAL A 117 -1.97 12.54 -10.14
C VAL A 117 -2.25 13.52 -11.25
N GLU A 118 -1.27 14.35 -11.60
CA GLU A 118 -1.38 15.39 -12.63
C GLU A 118 -0.20 15.32 -13.59
N LYS A 119 -0.45 15.47 -14.89
CA LYS A 119 0.62 15.54 -15.86
C LYS A 119 1.42 16.84 -15.68
N VAL A 120 2.73 16.75 -15.62
CA VAL A 120 3.60 17.94 -15.48
C VAL A 120 3.47 18.84 -16.70
N GLY A 121 3.13 20.12 -16.45
CA GLY A 121 2.89 21.12 -17.49
C GLY A 121 1.47 21.15 -18.07
N GLU A 122 0.62 20.16 -17.75
CA GLU A 122 -0.76 20.05 -18.24
C GLU A 122 -1.69 19.61 -17.10
N THR A 123 -1.93 20.48 -16.12
CA THR A 123 -2.68 20.16 -14.88
C THR A 123 -4.16 19.82 -15.11
N THR A 124 -4.69 20.11 -16.30
CA THR A 124 -6.03 19.68 -16.72
C THR A 124 -6.11 18.17 -16.96
N ILE A 125 -4.96 17.52 -17.25
CA ILE A 125 -4.84 16.07 -17.35
C ILE A 125 -4.51 15.56 -15.96
N ASN A 126 -5.52 15.10 -15.25
CA ASN A 126 -5.39 14.55 -13.90
C ASN A 126 -6.39 13.42 -13.64
N ASP A 127 -6.06 12.60 -12.64
CA ASP A 127 -6.94 11.56 -12.11
C ASP A 127 -6.65 11.38 -10.62
N GLU A 128 -7.56 10.75 -9.88
CA GLU A 128 -7.42 10.57 -8.45
C GLU A 128 -7.90 9.20 -7.98
N VAL A 129 -7.28 8.69 -6.92
CA VAL A 129 -7.70 7.48 -6.21
C VAL A 129 -7.80 7.75 -4.72
N LYS A 130 -8.70 7.04 -4.05
CA LYS A 130 -8.92 7.17 -2.60
C LYS A 130 -8.48 5.89 -1.90
N VAL A 131 -7.72 6.06 -0.81
CA VAL A 131 -7.32 4.97 0.08
C VAL A 131 -7.71 5.34 1.50
N LYS A 132 -8.45 4.45 2.17
CA LYS A 132 -8.85 4.61 3.56
C LYS A 132 -7.75 4.07 4.46
N VAL A 133 -7.21 4.91 5.34
CA VAL A 133 -6.34 4.47 6.43
C VAL A 133 -7.19 4.30 7.69
N GLU A 134 -7.12 3.11 8.30
CA GLU A 134 -7.86 2.76 9.52
C GLU A 134 -6.93 2.59 10.72
N GLU A 135 -7.50 2.73 11.90
CA GLU A 135 -6.81 2.35 13.13
C GLU A 135 -6.76 0.83 13.24
N GLY A 136 -5.66 0.34 13.79
CA GLY A 136 -5.59 -1.06 14.19
C GLY A 136 -6.52 -1.37 15.35
N SER A 137 -6.87 -2.62 15.49
CA SER A 137 -7.71 -3.13 16.58
C SER A 137 -7.06 -4.32 17.25
N VAL A 138 -7.32 -4.46 18.54
CA VAL A 138 -7.01 -5.67 19.30
C VAL A 138 -8.29 -6.18 19.96
N THR A 139 -8.52 -7.48 19.85
CA THR A 139 -9.66 -8.15 20.48
C THR A 139 -9.17 -9.24 21.42
N ILE A 140 -9.98 -9.58 22.43
CA ILE A 140 -9.75 -10.69 23.33
C ILE A 140 -11.06 -11.40 23.62
N THR A 141 -11.01 -12.72 23.64
CA THR A 141 -12.09 -13.64 24.06
C THR A 141 -11.49 -14.72 24.95
N SER A 142 -12.28 -15.28 25.84
CA SER A 142 -11.90 -16.46 26.64
C SER A 142 -12.64 -17.69 26.17
N SER A 143 -12.02 -18.86 26.32
CA SER A 143 -12.72 -20.15 26.18
C SER A 143 -13.77 -20.30 27.29
N GLY A 144 -14.77 -21.17 27.10
CA GLY A 144 -15.79 -21.47 28.10
C GLY A 144 -16.85 -20.40 28.30
N THR A 145 -17.49 -20.40 29.46
CA THR A 145 -18.66 -19.56 29.78
C THR A 145 -18.33 -18.29 30.58
N GLY A 146 -17.05 -18.04 30.85
CA GLY A 146 -16.58 -16.91 31.67
C GLY A 146 -16.63 -17.20 33.18
N THR A 147 -17.02 -18.40 33.59
CA THR A 147 -16.93 -18.90 34.97
C THR A 147 -16.08 -20.15 34.98
N TYR A 148 -15.08 -20.18 35.85
CA TYR A 148 -14.06 -21.22 35.88
C TYR A 148 -13.85 -21.69 37.31
N TYR A 149 -13.54 -22.99 37.48
CA TYR A 149 -13.13 -23.59 38.74
C TYR A 149 -11.62 -23.48 38.91
N ILE A 150 -11.17 -23.52 40.16
CA ILE A 150 -9.72 -23.52 40.46
C ILE A 150 -9.10 -24.77 39.83
N GLY A 151 -8.06 -24.57 39.00
CA GLY A 151 -7.38 -25.65 38.30
C GLY A 151 -7.88 -25.86 36.85
N GLU A 152 -8.95 -25.19 36.44
CA GLU A 152 -9.35 -25.19 35.01
C GLU A 152 -8.38 -24.35 34.15
N GLU A 153 -8.16 -24.86 32.98
CA GLU A 153 -7.33 -24.21 31.96
C GLU A 153 -8.17 -23.24 31.11
N ILE A 154 -7.71 -22.02 30.99
CA ILE A 154 -8.37 -20.98 30.25
C ILE A 154 -7.53 -20.65 29.02
N THR A 155 -8.14 -20.65 27.83
CA THR A 155 -7.52 -20.13 26.64
C THR A 155 -8.06 -18.72 26.34
N PHE A 156 -7.19 -17.74 26.25
CA PHE A 156 -7.49 -16.42 25.69
C PHE A 156 -7.08 -16.39 24.23
N SER A 157 -7.90 -15.81 23.38
CA SER A 157 -7.62 -15.67 21.97
C SER A 157 -8.21 -14.37 21.44
N GLY A 158 -7.72 -13.95 20.29
CA GLY A 158 -8.23 -12.74 19.66
C GLY A 158 -7.49 -12.38 18.38
N THR A 159 -7.69 -11.15 17.93
CA THR A 159 -7.04 -10.59 16.76
C THR A 159 -6.24 -9.34 17.13
N CYS A 160 -5.20 -9.03 16.37
CA CYS A 160 -4.46 -7.78 16.45
C CYS A 160 -4.01 -7.36 15.05
N THR A 161 -4.61 -6.32 14.48
CA THR A 161 -4.37 -5.89 13.09
C THR A 161 -3.27 -4.84 12.96
N ASP A 162 -2.74 -4.31 14.07
CA ASP A 162 -1.78 -3.18 14.07
C ASP A 162 -0.37 -3.58 14.51
N ASN A 163 -0.20 -4.70 15.19
CA ASN A 163 1.09 -5.08 15.76
C ASN A 163 1.36 -6.58 15.64
N LYS A 164 2.63 -6.95 15.66
CA LYS A 164 3.08 -8.36 15.62
C LYS A 164 3.09 -9.03 16.99
N THR A 165 2.79 -8.29 18.05
CA THR A 165 2.76 -8.79 19.43
C THR A 165 1.62 -8.15 20.21
N VAL A 166 1.04 -8.91 21.13
CA VAL A 166 0.12 -8.43 22.15
C VAL A 166 0.72 -8.64 23.53
N HIS A 167 0.41 -7.73 24.45
CA HIS A 167 0.74 -7.85 25.85
C HIS A 167 -0.53 -8.23 26.61
N LEU A 168 -0.52 -9.39 27.27
CA LEU A 168 -1.62 -9.88 28.09
C LEU A 168 -1.28 -9.71 29.56
N PHE A 169 -2.17 -9.12 30.34
CA PHE A 169 -2.05 -8.95 31.78
C PHE A 169 -3.40 -9.12 32.46
N MET A 170 -3.38 -9.54 33.72
CA MET A 170 -4.54 -9.63 34.59
C MET A 170 -4.60 -8.45 35.56
N THR A 171 -5.80 -7.96 35.82
CA THR A 171 -6.10 -7.03 36.92
C THR A 171 -7.17 -7.64 37.81
N GLY A 172 -7.20 -7.28 39.08
CA GLY A 172 -8.21 -7.78 40.00
C GLY A 172 -7.92 -7.33 41.45
N PRO A 173 -8.82 -7.68 42.40
CA PRO A 173 -8.57 -7.46 43.81
C PRO A 173 -7.28 -8.15 44.26
N ASN A 174 -6.48 -7.47 45.07
CA ASN A 174 -5.18 -7.92 45.58
C ASN A 174 -4.10 -8.18 44.53
N LEU A 175 -4.29 -7.75 43.25
CA LEU A 175 -3.26 -7.70 42.23
C LEU A 175 -2.70 -6.28 42.09
N ASN A 176 -1.52 -6.19 41.46
CA ASN A 176 -0.93 -4.89 41.17
C ASN A 176 -1.87 -4.07 40.26
N ALA A 177 -2.05 -2.80 40.56
CA ALA A 177 -2.93 -1.89 39.82
C ALA A 177 -2.54 -1.76 38.33
N ASN A 178 -1.27 -1.93 37.99
CA ASN A 178 -0.75 -1.91 36.62
C ASN A 178 -0.87 -3.25 35.89
N GLY A 179 -1.49 -4.23 36.54
CA GLY A 179 -1.61 -5.60 36.03
C GLY A 179 -0.45 -6.50 36.42
N VAL A 180 -0.69 -7.80 36.29
CA VAL A 180 0.30 -8.86 36.51
C VAL A 180 0.25 -9.85 35.35
N ASN A 181 1.39 -10.48 35.09
CA ASN A 181 1.48 -11.59 34.14
C ASN A 181 0.72 -12.80 34.70
N PRO A 182 -0.19 -13.42 33.92
CA PRO A 182 -0.94 -14.60 34.36
C PRO A 182 -0.09 -15.81 34.77
N GLU A 183 1.11 -15.97 34.19
CA GLU A 183 2.04 -17.07 34.49
C GLU A 183 2.97 -16.78 35.68
N ASP A 184 3.32 -15.49 35.87
CA ASP A 184 4.28 -15.06 36.87
C ASP A 184 3.89 -13.70 37.44
N LEU A 185 3.24 -13.70 38.59
CA LEU A 185 2.72 -12.51 39.26
C LEU A 185 3.80 -11.49 39.64
N THR A 186 5.09 -11.83 39.54
CA THR A 186 6.19 -10.89 39.76
C THR A 186 6.45 -9.98 38.57
N ASN A 187 5.99 -10.38 37.38
CA ASN A 187 6.05 -9.61 36.16
C ASN A 187 4.72 -8.88 35.85
N THR A 188 4.75 -7.86 35.02
CA THR A 188 3.56 -7.04 34.71
C THR A 188 2.69 -7.64 33.64
N TYR A 189 3.27 -8.30 32.61
CA TYR A 189 2.55 -8.88 31.47
C TYR A 189 3.32 -10.03 30.83
N VAL A 190 2.61 -10.84 30.04
CA VAL A 190 3.20 -11.80 29.10
C VAL A 190 3.06 -11.29 27.68
N THR A 191 4.07 -11.49 26.84
CA THR A 191 4.04 -11.13 25.43
C THR A 191 3.69 -12.34 24.58
N LYS A 192 2.69 -12.21 23.72
CA LYS A 192 2.33 -13.23 22.72
C LYS A 192 2.51 -12.67 21.31
N ARG A 193 2.99 -13.53 20.42
CA ARG A 193 3.13 -13.20 19.01
C ARG A 193 1.77 -13.24 18.33
N VAL A 194 1.57 -12.32 17.38
CA VAL A 194 0.45 -12.33 16.45
C VAL A 194 0.87 -13.14 15.22
N GLU A 195 0.04 -14.06 14.81
CA GLU A 195 0.27 -14.92 13.64
C GLU A 195 0.05 -14.12 12.33
N ALA A 196 0.37 -14.74 11.19
CA ALA A 196 0.29 -14.09 9.88
C ALA A 196 -1.14 -13.74 9.43
N ASP A 197 -2.14 -14.33 10.06
CA ASP A 197 -3.57 -14.09 9.86
C ASP A 197 -4.16 -13.11 10.88
N ASP A 198 -3.32 -12.34 11.55
CA ASP A 198 -3.66 -11.36 12.58
C ASP A 198 -4.28 -11.98 13.86
N THR A 199 -4.23 -13.30 14.05
CA THR A 199 -4.71 -13.97 15.27
C THR A 199 -3.62 -14.14 16.31
N TRP A 200 -4.03 -14.28 17.58
CA TRP A 200 -3.17 -14.63 18.69
C TRP A 200 -3.90 -15.52 19.69
N SER A 201 -3.18 -16.35 20.40
CA SER A 201 -3.71 -17.19 21.48
C SER A 201 -2.73 -17.34 22.64
N TYR A 202 -3.30 -17.55 23.82
CA TYR A 202 -2.60 -17.79 25.08
C TYR A 202 -3.38 -18.82 25.90
N LYS A 203 -2.69 -19.80 26.45
CA LYS A 203 -3.25 -20.89 27.23
C LYS A 203 -2.58 -20.96 28.58
#